data_7e10ad0b6560dbf172276f84a3de5b47
#
_entry.id   7e10ad0b6560dbf172276f84a3de5b47
#
_cell.length_a   1.000
_cell.length_b   1.000
_cell.length_c   1.000
_cell.angle_alpha   90.00
_cell.angle_beta   90.00
_cell.angle_gamma   90.00
#
_symmetry.space_group_name_H-M   'P 1'
#
loop_
_entity.id
_entity.type
_entity.pdbx_description
1 polymer ?
#
loop_
_entity_poly.entity_id
_entity_poly.type
_entity_poly.pdbx_seq_one_letter_code
_entity_poly.pdbx_strand_id
1 'polypeptide(L)'
;RFQNWEGKHPSGVLTSTIGSVDVLPNFYEYQLYCRSLYTSIQRFSKDAAKHVRLLSEGGGMEAILEKQTTDIEDRRGEEWNVFTIDPDNSVDFDDGFSIKETPEHLLVSVYIANVTILLDAMNLWDSFSTRVATIYLPDRKRPMLPTILSDNLCSLQQEVTRFAMTMDVYIDKATYEVADVRFKNCAVNVSKNYRYEEKSLIGLPDYKLLEHTVRELSKRYKYIRNIHNSHEVVSYMMTMMNYHCAKNLLNKREGLFRNSVLKPSNVDVSQELSEEVSNFIKIWYSSGGQYINAAELGDNVSSVRHELMDMDAYVHITSPIRRLVDLLNMIKFQQINGLGTLSERCVEFYMKWTTVDNMEYINTSMRSIRKVQSDCSMLELYTTNKEVTEKAYS
;
A
#
# COMPACT_ATOMS: atom_id res chain seq x y z
N ARG A 1 -19.90 -22.46 17.01
CA ARG A 1 -19.11 -23.39 16.18
C ARG A 1 -19.96 -24.60 15.80
N PHE A 2 -20.04 -24.92 14.51
CA PHE A 2 -20.70 -26.13 14.03
C PHE A 2 -20.08 -27.39 14.64
N GLN A 3 -20.90 -28.34 15.04
CA GLN A 3 -20.45 -29.65 15.55
C GLN A 3 -20.78 -30.78 14.59
N ASN A 4 -22.06 -30.99 14.33
CA ASN A 4 -22.51 -32.06 13.44
C ASN A 4 -23.88 -31.73 12.86
N TRP A 5 -24.37 -32.60 11.98
CA TRP A 5 -25.69 -32.52 11.39
C TRP A 5 -26.52 -33.67 11.92
N GLU A 6 -27.51 -33.35 12.78
CA GLU A 6 -28.42 -34.33 13.37
C GLU A 6 -29.84 -34.14 12.79
N GLY A 7 -30.31 -35.12 12.03
CA GLY A 7 -31.61 -35.04 11.39
C GLY A 7 -31.73 -33.92 10.35
N LYS A 8 -32.74 -33.05 10.51
CA LYS A 8 -33.03 -31.92 9.62
C LYS A 8 -32.26 -30.64 9.95
N HIS A 9 -31.62 -30.57 11.10
CA HIS A 9 -31.01 -29.33 11.61
C HIS A 9 -29.55 -29.52 11.99
N PRO A 10 -28.70 -28.52 11.72
CA PRO A 10 -27.32 -28.54 12.22
C PRO A 10 -27.30 -28.29 13.73
N SER A 11 -26.39 -28.95 14.43
CA SER A 11 -26.08 -28.66 15.85
C SER A 11 -24.76 -27.91 15.97
N GLY A 12 -24.61 -27.09 17.00
CA GLY A 12 -23.43 -26.30 17.25
C GLY A 12 -23.30 -25.84 18.70
N VAL A 13 -22.10 -25.39 19.04
CA VAL A 13 -21.82 -24.80 20.36
C VAL A 13 -21.62 -23.30 20.22
N LEU A 14 -22.28 -22.53 21.08
CA LEU A 14 -22.05 -21.11 21.23
C LEU A 14 -20.62 -20.90 21.77
N THR A 15 -19.76 -20.27 21.00
CA THR A 15 -18.34 -20.01 21.36
C THR A 15 -18.10 -18.59 21.83
N SER A 16 -18.87 -17.63 21.34
CA SER A 16 -18.79 -16.22 21.74
C SER A 16 -20.07 -15.48 21.39
N THR A 17 -20.33 -14.39 22.10
CA THR A 17 -21.38 -13.42 21.78
C THR A 17 -20.71 -12.10 21.44
N ILE A 18 -21.06 -11.51 20.28
CA ILE A 18 -20.47 -10.25 19.81
C ILE A 18 -21.16 -9.05 20.49
N GLY A 19 -22.48 -9.13 20.68
CA GLY A 19 -23.27 -8.11 21.30
C GLY A 19 -24.62 -7.90 20.61
N SER A 20 -25.31 -6.82 20.95
CA SER A 20 -26.62 -6.49 20.37
C SER A 20 -26.46 -6.07 18.89
N VAL A 21 -27.41 -6.49 18.04
CA VAL A 21 -27.37 -6.29 16.59
C VAL A 21 -27.63 -4.83 16.18
N ASP A 22 -28.32 -4.07 17.03
CA ASP A 22 -28.66 -2.65 16.84
C ASP A 22 -27.52 -1.69 17.19
N VAL A 23 -26.37 -2.22 17.65
CA VAL A 23 -25.15 -1.45 17.94
C VAL A 23 -24.18 -1.60 16.78
N LEU A 24 -23.97 -0.52 16.00
CA LEU A 24 -23.13 -0.52 14.80
C LEU A 24 -21.73 -1.16 14.97
N PRO A 25 -20.94 -0.84 16.02
CA PRO A 25 -19.65 -1.50 16.24
C PRO A 25 -19.74 -3.02 16.36
N ASN A 26 -20.83 -3.56 16.97
CA ASN A 26 -21.04 -5.01 17.06
C ASN A 26 -21.36 -5.61 15.68
N PHE A 27 -22.09 -4.86 14.84
CA PHE A 27 -22.35 -5.27 13.47
C PHE A 27 -21.06 -5.32 12.64
N TYR A 28 -20.15 -4.36 12.81
CA TYR A 28 -18.86 -4.38 12.12
C TYR A 28 -18.02 -5.60 12.51
N GLU A 29 -17.93 -5.93 13.80
CA GLU A 29 -17.25 -7.16 14.26
C GLU A 29 -17.93 -8.42 13.70
N TYR A 30 -19.27 -8.45 13.63
CA TYR A 30 -20.02 -9.54 13.01
C TYR A 30 -19.67 -9.72 11.53
N GLN A 31 -19.56 -8.62 10.75
CA GLN A 31 -19.17 -8.69 9.34
C GLN A 31 -17.73 -9.26 9.17
N LEU A 32 -16.81 -8.88 10.03
CA LEU A 32 -15.46 -9.44 10.05
C LEU A 32 -15.48 -10.95 10.33
N TYR A 33 -16.32 -11.36 11.26
CA TYR A 33 -16.45 -12.76 11.64
C TYR A 33 -17.05 -13.62 10.50
N CYS A 34 -18.12 -13.16 9.88
CA CYS A 34 -18.80 -13.84 8.77
C CYS A 34 -17.89 -14.04 7.54
N ARG A 35 -16.88 -13.20 7.36
CA ARG A 35 -15.95 -13.27 6.22
C ARG A 35 -14.58 -13.79 6.59
N SER A 36 -14.43 -14.43 7.74
CA SER A 36 -13.16 -14.99 8.23
C SER A 36 -12.02 -13.96 8.33
N LEU A 37 -12.36 -12.70 8.58
CA LEU A 37 -11.41 -11.60 8.73
C LEU A 37 -11.08 -11.30 10.20
N TYR A 38 -11.70 -12.00 11.13
CA TYR A 38 -11.46 -11.88 12.56
C TYR A 38 -10.15 -12.57 12.92
N THR A 39 -9.05 -11.83 12.79
CA THR A 39 -7.68 -12.32 13.09
C THR A 39 -7.10 -11.53 14.25
N SER A 40 -6.69 -12.22 15.31
CA SER A 40 -6.00 -11.61 16.44
C SER A 40 -4.54 -11.28 16.07
N ILE A 41 -4.10 -10.06 16.39
CA ILE A 41 -2.70 -9.64 16.30
C ILE A 41 -2.04 -9.51 17.67
N GLN A 42 -2.65 -10.04 18.72
CA GLN A 42 -2.18 -9.86 20.10
C GLN A 42 -0.78 -10.43 20.34
N ARG A 43 -0.48 -11.63 19.80
CA ARG A 43 0.86 -12.21 19.89
C ARG A 43 1.88 -11.30 19.22
N PHE A 44 1.59 -10.89 17.99
CA PHE A 44 2.45 -9.98 17.23
C PHE A 44 2.65 -8.64 17.96
N SER A 45 1.58 -8.08 18.53
CA SER A 45 1.65 -6.82 19.30
C SER A 45 2.53 -6.97 20.55
N LYS A 46 2.44 -8.09 21.25
CA LYS A 46 3.25 -8.37 22.45
C LYS A 46 4.73 -8.52 22.09
N ASP A 47 5.02 -9.27 21.04
CA ASP A 47 6.40 -9.51 20.60
C ASP A 47 6.99 -8.19 20.03
N ALA A 48 6.23 -7.43 19.25
CA ALA A 48 6.65 -6.13 18.76
C ALA A 48 7.02 -5.17 19.91
N ALA A 49 6.13 -5.02 20.90
CA ALA A 49 6.40 -4.14 22.05
C ALA A 49 7.68 -4.54 22.80
N LYS A 50 7.92 -5.83 22.98
CA LYS A 50 9.16 -6.35 23.59
C LYS A 50 10.39 -5.98 22.78
N HIS A 51 10.38 -6.21 21.45
CA HIS A 51 11.55 -6.00 20.61
C HIS A 51 11.80 -4.50 20.33
N VAL A 52 10.75 -3.67 20.26
CA VAL A 52 10.89 -2.21 20.19
C VAL A 52 11.61 -1.68 21.42
N ARG A 53 11.27 -2.19 22.62
CA ARG A 53 11.97 -1.80 23.84
C ARG A 53 13.46 -2.20 23.78
N LEU A 54 13.77 -3.45 23.39
CA LEU A 54 15.14 -3.91 23.25
C LEU A 54 15.93 -3.10 22.20
N LEU A 55 15.28 -2.74 21.08
CA LEU A 55 15.88 -1.88 20.06
C LEU A 55 16.21 -0.50 20.65
N SER A 56 15.30 0.10 21.40
CA SER A 56 15.51 1.42 22.04
C SER A 56 16.65 1.38 23.07
N GLU A 57 16.73 0.32 23.88
CA GLU A 57 17.81 0.10 24.86
C GLU A 57 19.15 -0.16 24.15
N GLY A 58 19.14 -0.71 22.93
CA GLY A 58 20.32 -1.04 22.11
C GLY A 58 20.79 0.06 21.17
N GLY A 59 20.35 1.30 21.32
CA GLY A 59 20.76 2.45 20.48
C GLY A 59 19.77 2.84 19.37
N GLY A 60 18.61 2.17 19.28
CA GLY A 60 17.51 2.58 18.40
C GLY A 60 17.84 2.48 16.91
N MET A 61 17.36 3.44 16.14
CA MET A 61 17.56 3.52 14.68
C MET A 61 19.03 3.71 14.30
N GLU A 62 19.79 4.44 15.12
CA GLU A 62 21.22 4.68 14.87
C GLU A 62 22.03 3.37 14.89
N ALA A 63 21.72 2.46 15.83
CA ALA A 63 22.39 1.16 15.89
C ALA A 63 22.09 0.27 14.66
N ILE A 64 20.91 0.43 14.02
CA ILE A 64 20.60 -0.25 12.76
C ILE A 64 21.42 0.39 11.63
N LEU A 65 21.45 1.72 11.56
CA LEU A 65 22.18 2.46 10.54
C LEU A 65 23.69 2.17 10.59
N GLU A 66 24.29 2.13 11.79
CA GLU A 66 25.69 1.79 11.97
C GLU A 66 26.07 0.38 11.47
N LYS A 67 25.16 -0.58 11.61
CA LYS A 67 25.35 -1.95 11.13
C LYS A 67 25.20 -2.11 9.62
N GLN A 68 24.49 -1.18 8.95
CA GLN A 68 24.12 -1.25 7.54
C GLN A 68 24.60 -0.04 6.74
N THR A 69 25.69 0.60 7.16
CA THR A 69 26.21 1.87 6.56
C THR A 69 26.51 1.78 5.07
N THR A 70 26.81 0.60 4.54
CA THR A 70 27.09 0.42 3.11
C THR A 70 25.83 0.30 2.26
N ASP A 71 24.70 -0.06 2.88
CA ASP A 71 23.47 -0.43 2.18
C ASP A 71 22.38 0.65 2.32
N ILE A 72 22.56 1.61 3.23
CA ILE A 72 21.59 2.68 3.52
C ILE A 72 22.27 4.04 3.31
N GLU A 73 21.77 4.81 2.33
CA GLU A 73 22.21 6.18 2.09
C GLU A 73 21.62 7.12 3.15
N ASP A 74 22.47 7.95 3.75
CA ASP A 74 22.01 8.96 4.71
C ASP A 74 21.45 10.20 3.99
N ARG A 75 20.15 10.41 4.09
CA ARG A 75 19.40 11.55 3.53
C ARG A 75 18.66 12.33 4.62
N ARG A 76 19.20 12.38 5.81
CA ARG A 76 18.61 13.12 6.94
C ARG A 76 18.95 14.62 6.92
N GLY A 77 19.83 15.04 6.03
CA GLY A 77 20.19 16.45 5.87
C GLY A 77 19.05 17.30 5.32
N GLU A 78 19.02 18.57 5.72
CA GLU A 78 18.00 19.54 5.30
C GLU A 78 17.93 19.76 3.79
N GLU A 79 19.02 19.48 3.07
CA GLU A 79 19.10 19.59 1.63
C GLU A 79 18.20 18.61 0.87
N TRP A 80 17.66 17.59 1.54
CA TRP A 80 16.69 16.64 0.97
C TRP A 80 15.25 17.09 1.13
N ASN A 81 14.94 17.86 2.18
CA ASN A 81 13.59 18.38 2.47
C ASN A 81 12.47 17.38 2.17
N VAL A 82 12.54 16.20 2.82
CA VAL A 82 11.55 15.14 2.64
C VAL A 82 10.24 15.52 3.34
N PHE A 83 9.11 15.41 2.67
CA PHE A 83 7.78 15.67 3.22
C PHE A 83 6.77 14.60 2.78
N THR A 84 5.70 14.41 3.56
CA THR A 84 4.56 13.54 3.20
C THR A 84 3.31 14.38 2.92
N ILE A 85 2.34 13.79 2.20
CA ILE A 85 1.05 14.43 1.88
C ILE A 85 -0.04 13.38 2.04
N ASP A 86 -0.90 13.52 3.05
CA ASP A 86 -1.81 12.47 3.47
C ASP A 86 -3.22 12.99 3.76
N PRO A 87 -4.23 12.10 3.88
CA PRO A 87 -5.56 12.47 4.36
C PRO A 87 -5.54 13.03 5.78
N ASP A 88 -6.58 13.79 6.14
CA ASP A 88 -6.82 14.21 7.52
C ASP A 88 -6.86 12.99 8.45
N ASN A 89 -6.27 13.14 9.63
CA ASN A 89 -6.19 12.10 10.67
C ASN A 89 -5.34 10.87 10.32
N SER A 90 -4.53 10.90 9.26
CA SER A 90 -3.52 9.86 9.01
C SER A 90 -2.44 9.88 10.11
N VAL A 91 -1.97 8.68 10.47
CA VAL A 91 -0.89 8.45 11.44
C VAL A 91 0.13 7.43 10.91
N ASP A 92 -0.24 6.67 9.91
CA ASP A 92 0.54 5.65 9.22
C ASP A 92 0.96 6.20 7.85
N PHE A 93 2.07 6.95 7.81
CA PHE A 93 2.61 7.57 6.62
C PHE A 93 3.48 6.58 5.87
N ASP A 94 2.95 6.01 4.78
CA ASP A 94 3.65 5.03 3.95
C ASP A 94 4.64 5.69 2.96
N ASP A 95 4.34 6.89 2.45
CA ASP A 95 5.06 7.53 1.36
C ASP A 95 5.45 8.99 1.67
N GLY A 96 6.57 9.40 1.08
CA GLY A 96 7.09 10.76 1.16
C GLY A 96 7.78 11.16 -0.14
N PHE A 97 8.06 12.45 -0.27
CA PHE A 97 8.57 13.06 -1.49
C PHE A 97 9.66 14.06 -1.19
N SER A 98 10.60 14.21 -2.13
CA SER A 98 11.46 15.37 -2.24
C SER A 98 11.74 15.69 -3.69
N ILE A 99 12.13 16.95 -3.97
CA ILE A 99 12.61 17.38 -5.28
C ILE A 99 13.84 18.25 -5.12
N LYS A 100 14.85 17.99 -5.94
CA LYS A 100 16.09 18.78 -5.98
C LYS A 100 16.42 19.18 -7.40
N GLU A 101 16.90 20.39 -7.57
CA GLU A 101 17.50 20.80 -8.83
C GLU A 101 18.99 20.44 -8.85
N THR A 102 19.40 19.76 -9.91
CA THR A 102 20.80 19.56 -10.27
C THR A 102 21.13 20.41 -11.51
N PRO A 103 22.38 20.52 -11.95
CA PRO A 103 22.71 21.33 -13.16
C PRO A 103 21.89 20.91 -14.40
N GLU A 104 21.71 19.61 -14.61
CA GLU A 104 21.08 19.06 -15.83
C GLU A 104 19.66 18.52 -15.60
N HIS A 105 19.34 18.06 -14.38
CA HIS A 105 18.10 17.34 -14.09
C HIS A 105 17.33 17.95 -12.93
N LEU A 106 16.03 17.68 -12.93
CA LEU A 106 15.21 17.66 -11.71
C LEU A 106 15.31 16.26 -11.13
N LEU A 107 15.77 16.13 -9.89
CA LEU A 107 15.76 14.87 -9.15
C LEU A 107 14.52 14.81 -8.28
N VAL A 108 13.56 13.99 -8.69
CA VAL A 108 12.36 13.69 -7.91
C VAL A 108 12.57 12.37 -7.19
N SER A 109 12.46 12.36 -5.88
CA SER A 109 12.59 11.16 -5.05
C SER A 109 11.26 10.79 -4.40
N VAL A 110 10.91 9.51 -4.51
CA VAL A 110 9.75 8.89 -3.83
C VAL A 110 10.29 7.97 -2.76
N TYR A 111 9.86 8.17 -1.53
CA TYR A 111 10.28 7.42 -0.35
C TYR A 111 9.13 6.56 0.13
N ILE A 112 9.33 5.26 0.24
CA ILE A 112 8.35 4.33 0.81
C ILE A 112 8.89 3.76 2.11
N ALA A 113 8.11 3.85 3.18
CA ALA A 113 8.46 3.33 4.50
C ALA A 113 9.04 1.91 4.41
N ASN A 114 10.30 1.73 4.81
CA ASN A 114 10.97 0.43 4.70
C ASN A 114 10.68 -0.45 5.93
N VAL A 115 9.52 -1.08 5.91
CA VAL A 115 9.06 -2.00 6.97
C VAL A 115 10.00 -3.21 7.08
N THR A 116 10.61 -3.64 5.98
CA THR A 116 11.48 -4.82 5.94
C THR A 116 12.68 -4.67 6.87
N ILE A 117 13.39 -3.55 6.81
CA ILE A 117 14.57 -3.27 7.64
C ILE A 117 14.23 -3.40 9.13
N LEU A 118 13.09 -2.85 9.55
CA LEU A 118 12.68 -2.84 10.94
C LEU A 118 12.22 -4.22 11.43
N LEU A 119 11.41 -4.93 10.65
CA LEU A 119 10.98 -6.28 11.00
C LEU A 119 12.18 -7.24 11.07
N ASP A 120 13.14 -7.07 10.18
CA ASP A 120 14.36 -7.89 10.14
C ASP A 120 15.28 -7.61 11.33
N ALA A 121 15.57 -6.34 11.60
CA ALA A 121 16.38 -5.93 12.75
C ALA A 121 15.80 -6.39 14.10
N MET A 122 14.47 -6.40 14.22
CA MET A 122 13.75 -6.86 15.42
C MET A 122 13.39 -8.34 15.38
N ASN A 123 13.71 -9.06 14.30
CA ASN A 123 13.40 -10.47 14.13
C ASN A 123 11.91 -10.82 14.40
N LEU A 124 11.00 -10.08 13.77
CA LEU A 124 9.56 -10.17 14.02
C LEU A 124 8.79 -11.04 13.00
N TRP A 125 9.46 -11.68 12.05
CA TRP A 125 8.83 -12.45 10.98
C TRP A 125 7.99 -13.62 11.48
N ASP A 126 8.45 -14.35 12.51
CA ASP A 126 7.75 -15.50 13.07
C ASP A 126 6.48 -15.15 13.86
N SER A 127 6.38 -13.92 14.33
CA SER A 127 5.22 -13.43 15.07
C SER A 127 4.21 -12.70 14.19
N PHE A 128 4.53 -12.46 12.92
CA PHE A 128 3.65 -11.78 11.98
C PHE A 128 2.29 -12.50 11.87
N SER A 129 1.21 -11.75 11.96
CA SER A 129 -0.15 -12.30 11.94
C SER A 129 -0.58 -12.73 10.53
N THR A 130 -1.71 -13.42 10.43
CA THR A 130 -2.31 -13.77 9.14
C THR A 130 -3.18 -12.66 8.53
N ARG A 131 -3.18 -11.47 9.12
CA ARG A 131 -3.93 -10.33 8.57
C ARG A 131 -3.18 -9.75 7.37
N VAL A 132 -3.80 -9.84 6.19
CA VAL A 132 -3.17 -9.46 4.91
C VAL A 132 -3.24 -7.97 4.58
N ALA A 133 -4.09 -7.22 5.27
CA ALA A 133 -4.15 -5.76 5.14
C ALA A 133 -4.81 -5.12 6.37
N THR A 134 -4.54 -3.84 6.57
CA THR A 134 -5.31 -2.98 7.48
C THR A 134 -6.75 -2.88 6.98
N ILE A 135 -7.72 -3.04 7.87
CA ILE A 135 -9.15 -2.92 7.57
C ILE A 135 -9.65 -1.62 8.17
N TYR A 136 -10.13 -0.71 7.32
CA TYR A 136 -10.66 0.59 7.73
C TYR A 136 -12.18 0.51 7.85
N LEU A 137 -12.68 0.55 9.09
CA LEU A 137 -14.11 0.58 9.37
C LEU A 137 -14.50 1.90 10.02
N PRO A 138 -15.76 2.31 9.96
CA PRO A 138 -16.18 3.61 10.45
C PRO A 138 -15.87 3.89 11.92
N ASP A 139 -15.91 2.84 12.78
CA ASP A 139 -15.61 2.95 14.20
C ASP A 139 -14.10 3.07 14.49
N ARG A 140 -13.26 2.30 13.79
CA ARG A 140 -11.80 2.27 13.96
C ARG A 140 -11.11 1.42 12.88
N LYS A 141 -9.83 1.65 12.66
CA LYS A 141 -9.00 0.75 11.84
C LYS A 141 -8.64 -0.53 12.61
N ARG A 142 -8.53 -1.66 11.88
CA ARG A 142 -7.93 -2.91 12.37
C ARG A 142 -6.60 -3.06 11.65
N PRO A 143 -5.48 -2.66 12.26
CA PRO A 143 -4.20 -2.56 11.58
C PRO A 143 -3.60 -3.93 11.26
N MET A 144 -2.85 -4.02 10.14
CA MET A 144 -2.06 -5.19 9.77
C MET A 144 -0.85 -5.35 10.69
N LEU A 145 -0.10 -4.30 10.88
CA LEU A 145 0.99 -4.24 11.84
C LEU A 145 0.50 -3.72 13.19
N PRO A 146 1.08 -4.14 14.32
CA PRO A 146 0.83 -3.51 15.62
C PRO A 146 1.01 -1.98 15.55
N THR A 147 0.20 -1.22 16.28
CA THR A 147 0.20 0.26 16.23
C THR A 147 1.55 0.87 16.61
N ILE A 148 2.31 0.21 17.49
CA ILE A 148 3.68 0.63 17.81
C ILE A 148 4.62 0.59 16.58
N LEU A 149 4.31 -0.23 15.59
CA LEU A 149 5.02 -0.30 14.31
C LEU A 149 4.33 0.58 13.27
N SER A 150 3.03 0.37 13.02
CA SER A 150 2.31 1.06 11.93
C SER A 150 2.21 2.56 12.14
N ASP A 151 1.92 2.98 13.36
CA ASP A 151 1.62 4.39 13.66
C ASP A 151 2.84 5.12 14.26
N ASN A 152 3.96 4.42 14.45
CA ASN A 152 5.17 4.99 15.02
C ASN A 152 6.42 4.59 14.23
N LEU A 153 7.05 3.44 14.53
CA LEU A 153 8.41 3.13 14.04
C LEU A 153 8.52 3.00 12.52
N CYS A 154 7.52 2.40 11.86
CA CYS A 154 7.52 2.26 10.41
C CYS A 154 6.99 3.50 9.69
N SER A 155 6.16 4.30 10.34
CA SER A 155 5.54 5.49 9.76
C SER A 155 6.57 6.60 9.51
N LEU A 156 6.56 7.22 8.34
CA LEU A 156 7.42 8.34 7.95
C LEU A 156 7.00 9.63 8.67
N GLN A 157 7.12 9.60 10.01
CA GLN A 157 6.77 10.74 10.87
C GLN A 157 7.83 11.82 10.81
N GLN A 158 7.40 13.08 10.92
CA GLN A 158 8.28 14.25 10.93
C GLN A 158 9.25 14.26 12.12
N GLU A 159 10.41 14.89 11.91
CA GLU A 159 11.42 15.20 12.95
C GLU A 159 12.08 13.97 13.60
N VAL A 160 11.96 12.80 13.00
CA VAL A 160 12.57 11.56 13.49
C VAL A 160 13.18 10.74 12.35
N THR A 161 14.28 10.05 12.65
CA THR A 161 14.94 9.17 11.68
C THR A 161 14.04 7.99 11.31
N ARG A 162 13.85 7.77 10.01
CA ARG A 162 13.11 6.64 9.44
C ARG A 162 13.87 6.00 8.29
N PHE A 163 13.56 4.74 8.00
CA PHE A 163 14.10 4.03 6.84
C PHE A 163 13.08 4.01 5.71
N ALA A 164 13.56 4.28 4.51
CA ALA A 164 12.75 4.26 3.31
C ALA A 164 13.42 3.48 2.19
N MET A 165 12.64 2.75 1.38
CA MET A 165 13.03 2.35 0.05
C MET A 165 12.70 3.50 -0.90
N THR A 166 13.68 3.98 -1.61
CA THR A 166 13.60 5.22 -2.39
C THR A 166 13.74 4.94 -3.88
N MET A 167 12.89 5.56 -4.67
CA MET A 167 13.03 5.67 -6.12
C MET A 167 13.44 7.09 -6.48
N ASP A 168 14.62 7.24 -7.07
CA ASP A 168 15.14 8.49 -7.61
C ASP A 168 14.86 8.56 -9.11
N VAL A 169 14.13 9.57 -9.54
CA VAL A 169 13.81 9.82 -10.95
C VAL A 169 14.54 11.07 -11.41
N TYR A 170 15.48 10.90 -12.33
CA TYR A 170 16.22 11.98 -12.97
C TYR A 170 15.44 12.45 -14.20
N ILE A 171 14.97 13.68 -14.19
CA ILE A 171 14.11 14.26 -15.22
C ILE A 171 14.88 15.38 -15.91
N ASP A 172 15.02 15.33 -17.23
CA ASP A 172 15.62 16.38 -18.02
C ASP A 172 14.82 17.68 -17.90
N LYS A 173 15.47 18.80 -17.56
CA LYS A 173 14.81 20.08 -17.28
C LYS A 173 14.17 20.72 -18.52
N ALA A 174 14.67 20.44 -19.71
CA ALA A 174 14.20 21.06 -20.94
C ALA A 174 13.04 20.29 -21.58
N THR A 175 13.12 18.95 -21.49
CA THR A 175 12.16 18.07 -22.20
C THR A 175 11.15 17.40 -21.29
N TYR A 176 11.39 17.40 -19.98
CA TYR A 176 10.64 16.62 -18.98
C TYR A 176 10.62 15.11 -19.33
N GLU A 177 11.67 14.60 -19.96
CA GLU A 177 11.87 13.17 -20.16
C GLU A 177 12.53 12.54 -18.94
N VAL A 178 12.13 11.33 -18.61
CA VAL A 178 12.80 10.52 -17.58
C VAL A 178 14.13 10.03 -18.18
N ALA A 179 15.23 10.58 -17.68
CA ALA A 179 16.59 10.24 -18.12
C ALA A 179 17.11 8.97 -17.44
N ASP A 180 16.82 8.80 -16.14
CA ASP A 180 17.27 7.64 -15.36
C ASP A 180 16.35 7.39 -14.17
N VAL A 181 16.30 6.14 -13.70
CA VAL A 181 15.55 5.73 -12.48
C VAL A 181 16.45 4.82 -11.65
N ARG A 182 16.70 5.21 -10.41
CA ARG A 182 17.53 4.46 -9.47
C ARG A 182 16.78 4.14 -8.18
N PHE A 183 17.11 3.00 -7.58
CA PHE A 183 16.52 2.57 -6.34
C PHE A 183 17.59 2.39 -5.27
N LYS A 184 17.25 2.75 -4.02
CA LYS A 184 18.14 2.67 -2.86
C LYS A 184 17.34 2.49 -1.58
N ASN A 185 18.03 2.06 -0.52
CA ASN A 185 17.55 2.24 0.84
C ASN A 185 18.14 3.53 1.41
N CYS A 186 17.32 4.33 2.11
CA CYS A 186 17.73 5.59 2.69
C CYS A 186 17.31 5.71 4.15
N ALA A 187 18.14 6.37 4.95
CA ALA A 187 17.72 6.95 6.22
C ALA A 187 17.28 8.40 5.97
N VAL A 188 16.09 8.76 6.40
CA VAL A 188 15.47 10.07 6.15
C VAL A 188 14.97 10.72 7.40
N ASN A 189 14.95 12.05 7.42
CA ASN A 189 14.18 12.86 8.37
C ASN A 189 13.09 13.59 7.58
N VAL A 190 11.83 13.30 7.88
CA VAL A 190 10.71 14.00 7.27
C VAL A 190 10.59 15.38 7.91
N SER A 191 10.63 16.43 7.12
CA SER A 191 10.54 17.82 7.59
C SER A 191 9.13 18.16 8.09
N LYS A 192 8.10 17.68 7.39
CA LYS A 192 6.71 17.86 7.79
C LYS A 192 5.78 16.83 7.14
N ASN A 193 4.76 16.42 7.91
CA ASN A 193 3.63 15.66 7.41
C ASN A 193 2.50 16.64 7.05
N TYR A 194 2.28 16.88 5.74
CA TYR A 194 1.23 17.76 5.23
C TYR A 194 -0.08 17.02 5.02
N ARG A 195 -1.18 17.77 5.03
CA ARG A 195 -2.50 17.29 4.61
C ARG A 195 -2.77 17.66 3.15
N TYR A 196 -3.63 16.90 2.49
CA TYR A 196 -4.10 17.28 1.16
C TYR A 196 -4.66 18.71 1.18
N GLU A 197 -4.32 19.49 0.17
CA GLU A 197 -4.76 20.88 -0.03
C GLU A 197 -4.44 21.83 1.14
N GLU A 198 -3.52 21.46 2.06
CA GLU A 198 -3.09 22.33 3.15
C GLU A 198 -2.43 23.60 2.59
N LYS A 199 -2.82 24.78 3.09
CA LYS A 199 -2.29 26.06 2.60
C LYS A 199 -0.77 26.16 2.69
N SER A 200 -0.17 25.60 3.73
CA SER A 200 1.27 25.58 3.91
C SER A 200 1.98 24.67 2.90
N LEU A 201 1.35 23.57 2.46
CA LEU A 201 1.83 22.73 1.36
C LEU A 201 1.79 23.50 0.04
N ILE A 202 0.65 24.07 -0.31
CA ILE A 202 0.45 24.84 -1.56
C ILE A 202 1.42 26.03 -1.65
N GLY A 203 1.82 26.59 -0.50
CA GLY A 203 2.82 27.66 -0.41
C GLY A 203 4.27 27.19 -0.55
N LEU A 204 4.57 25.91 -0.35
CA LEU A 204 5.92 25.37 -0.33
C LEU A 204 6.57 25.40 -1.72
N PRO A 205 7.77 26.00 -1.89
CA PRO A 205 8.44 26.07 -3.20
C PRO A 205 8.69 24.68 -3.80
N ASP A 206 9.15 23.72 -3.01
CA ASP A 206 9.44 22.36 -3.46
C ASP A 206 8.16 21.63 -3.92
N TYR A 207 7.04 21.84 -3.22
CA TYR A 207 5.77 21.26 -3.67
C TYR A 207 5.31 21.89 -5.00
N LYS A 208 5.44 23.20 -5.17
CA LYS A 208 5.10 23.85 -6.44
C LYS A 208 5.95 23.33 -7.61
N LEU A 209 7.23 23.14 -7.36
CA LEU A 209 8.14 22.56 -8.35
C LEU A 209 7.77 21.10 -8.65
N LEU A 210 7.46 20.30 -7.61
CA LEU A 210 7.00 18.92 -7.77
C LEU A 210 5.68 18.85 -8.56
N GLU A 211 4.68 19.63 -8.16
CA GLU A 211 3.39 19.69 -8.86
C GLU A 211 3.55 20.07 -10.32
N HIS A 212 4.34 21.12 -10.62
CA HIS A 212 4.64 21.51 -11.99
C HIS A 212 5.31 20.40 -12.77
N THR A 213 6.34 19.77 -12.18
CA THR A 213 7.07 18.65 -12.80
C THR A 213 6.13 17.47 -13.09
N VAL A 214 5.27 17.12 -12.15
CA VAL A 214 4.29 16.04 -12.34
C VAL A 214 3.27 16.38 -13.44
N ARG A 215 2.82 17.64 -13.55
CA ARG A 215 1.95 18.09 -14.64
C ARG A 215 2.63 17.97 -16.01
N GLU A 216 3.91 18.33 -16.12
CA GLU A 216 4.66 18.15 -17.37
C GLU A 216 4.89 16.67 -17.71
N LEU A 217 5.27 15.85 -16.72
CA LEU A 217 5.40 14.40 -16.89
C LEU A 217 4.10 13.75 -17.35
N SER A 218 2.94 14.17 -16.81
CA SER A 218 1.63 13.58 -17.11
C SER A 218 1.18 13.79 -18.57
N LYS A 219 1.71 14.80 -19.25
CA LYS A 219 1.47 15.01 -20.69
C LYS A 219 2.09 13.89 -21.53
N ARG A 220 3.21 13.32 -21.08
CA ARG A 220 3.96 12.26 -21.77
C ARG A 220 3.66 10.88 -21.20
N TYR A 221 3.73 10.72 -19.89
CA TYR A 221 3.51 9.46 -19.18
C TYR A 221 2.14 9.48 -18.51
N LYS A 222 1.14 8.90 -19.17
CA LYS A 222 -0.28 9.00 -18.79
C LYS A 222 -0.67 8.04 -17.66
N TYR A 223 0.08 8.03 -16.54
CA TYR A 223 -0.29 7.23 -15.37
C TYR A 223 -1.62 7.70 -14.75
N ILE A 224 -1.81 9.02 -14.71
CA ILE A 224 -3.07 9.69 -14.36
C ILE A 224 -3.27 10.82 -15.38
N ARG A 225 -4.49 11.00 -15.88
CA ARG A 225 -4.73 11.87 -17.04
C ARG A 225 -4.70 13.36 -16.71
N ASN A 226 -5.27 13.75 -15.56
CA ASN A 226 -5.39 15.15 -15.19
C ASN A 226 -4.83 15.36 -13.78
N ILE A 227 -4.02 16.39 -13.59
CA ILE A 227 -3.41 16.74 -12.30
C ILE A 227 -3.92 18.13 -11.91
N HIS A 228 -4.89 18.19 -10.98
CA HIS A 228 -5.54 19.43 -10.53
C HIS A 228 -5.26 19.75 -9.06
N ASN A 229 -4.93 18.76 -8.25
CA ASN A 229 -4.81 18.86 -6.79
C ASN A 229 -3.70 17.97 -6.24
N SER A 230 -3.37 18.12 -4.96
CA SER A 230 -2.31 17.37 -4.30
C SER A 230 -2.59 15.87 -4.22
N HIS A 231 -3.86 15.46 -4.15
CA HIS A 231 -4.23 14.04 -4.17
C HIS A 231 -3.84 13.37 -5.50
N GLU A 232 -4.02 14.05 -6.62
CA GLU A 232 -3.67 13.55 -7.95
C GLU A 232 -2.15 13.54 -8.16
N VAL A 233 -1.40 14.51 -7.58
CA VAL A 233 0.06 14.50 -7.56
C VAL A 233 0.57 13.25 -6.85
N VAL A 234 0.11 12.98 -5.62
CA VAL A 234 0.48 11.77 -4.87
C VAL A 234 0.10 10.50 -5.63
N SER A 235 -1.12 10.43 -6.15
CA SER A 235 -1.60 9.28 -6.91
C SER A 235 -0.75 9.01 -8.16
N TYR A 236 -0.30 10.08 -8.85
CA TYR A 236 0.60 9.98 -10.00
C TYR A 236 1.95 9.37 -9.60
N MET A 237 2.55 9.90 -8.52
CA MET A 237 3.86 9.44 -8.03
C MET A 237 3.80 7.98 -7.55
N MET A 238 2.73 7.60 -6.84
CA MET A 238 2.51 6.22 -6.40
C MET A 238 2.35 5.27 -7.59
N THR A 239 1.57 5.67 -8.60
CA THR A 239 1.39 4.87 -9.82
C THR A 239 2.70 4.72 -10.59
N MET A 240 3.47 5.79 -10.72
CA MET A 240 4.79 5.79 -11.36
C MET A 240 5.75 4.83 -10.63
N MET A 241 5.84 4.90 -9.30
CA MET A 241 6.69 3.99 -8.53
C MET A 241 6.26 2.52 -8.69
N ASN A 242 4.96 2.23 -8.55
CA ASN A 242 4.43 0.88 -8.75
C ASN A 242 4.74 0.34 -10.15
N TYR A 243 4.65 1.17 -11.18
CA TYR A 243 4.96 0.80 -12.56
C TYR A 243 6.45 0.51 -12.77
N HIS A 244 7.34 1.40 -12.31
CA HIS A 244 8.80 1.20 -12.45
C HIS A 244 9.28 -0.03 -11.67
N CYS A 245 8.76 -0.25 -10.46
CA CYS A 245 9.02 -1.48 -9.71
C CYS A 245 8.49 -2.71 -10.45
N ALA A 246 7.28 -2.63 -11.04
CA ALA A 246 6.72 -3.72 -11.83
C ALA A 246 7.59 -4.09 -13.03
N LYS A 247 8.10 -3.10 -13.77
CA LYS A 247 8.99 -3.34 -14.92
C LYS A 247 10.30 -4.01 -14.49
N ASN A 248 10.88 -3.57 -13.37
CA ASN A 248 12.10 -4.15 -12.82
C ASN A 248 11.87 -5.62 -12.39
N LEU A 249 10.81 -5.88 -11.62
CA LEU A 249 10.42 -7.23 -11.19
C LEU A 249 10.10 -8.15 -12.38
N LEU A 250 9.37 -7.65 -13.37
CA LEU A 250 9.00 -8.42 -14.57
C LEU A 250 10.23 -8.86 -15.38
N ASN A 251 11.21 -7.97 -15.55
CA ASN A 251 12.48 -8.28 -16.22
C ASN A 251 13.25 -9.42 -15.55
N LYS A 252 13.04 -9.63 -14.25
CA LYS A 252 13.62 -10.74 -13.47
C LYS A 252 12.67 -11.94 -13.34
N ARG A 253 11.45 -11.85 -13.86
CA ARG A 253 10.37 -12.85 -13.70
C ARG A 253 10.04 -13.13 -12.25
N GLU A 254 10.01 -12.09 -11.42
CA GLU A 254 9.80 -12.17 -9.97
C GLU A 254 8.72 -11.18 -9.52
N GLY A 255 8.15 -11.41 -8.31
CA GLY A 255 7.20 -10.51 -7.66
C GLY A 255 5.72 -10.87 -7.83
N LEU A 256 4.89 -10.12 -7.15
CA LEU A 256 3.44 -10.30 -7.09
C LEU A 256 2.73 -9.18 -7.86
N PHE A 257 2.22 -9.52 -9.03
CA PHE A 257 1.60 -8.56 -9.95
C PHE A 257 0.11 -8.40 -9.66
N ARG A 258 -0.37 -7.18 -9.77
CA ARG A 258 -1.78 -6.84 -9.74
C ARG A 258 -2.32 -6.83 -11.15
N ASN A 259 -3.06 -7.86 -11.53
CA ASN A 259 -3.72 -7.88 -12.83
C ASN A 259 -5.18 -7.39 -12.74
N SER A 260 -5.70 -6.96 -13.86
CA SER A 260 -7.12 -6.69 -14.07
C SER A 260 -7.43 -7.04 -15.53
N VAL A 261 -8.36 -7.94 -15.73
CA VAL A 261 -8.77 -8.38 -17.06
C VAL A 261 -10.18 -7.84 -17.34
N LEU A 262 -10.39 -7.22 -18.49
CA LEU A 262 -11.72 -6.85 -18.95
C LEU A 262 -12.46 -8.11 -19.40
N LYS A 263 -13.65 -8.34 -18.84
CA LYS A 263 -14.52 -9.41 -19.33
C LYS A 263 -15.04 -9.03 -20.69
N PRO A 264 -15.17 -9.99 -21.64
CA PRO A 264 -15.83 -9.72 -22.91
C PRO A 264 -17.24 -9.17 -22.63
N SER A 265 -17.53 -7.95 -23.06
CA SER A 265 -18.87 -7.39 -22.98
C SER A 265 -19.57 -7.61 -24.32
N ASN A 266 -20.81 -8.10 -24.27
CA ASN A 266 -21.69 -8.13 -25.45
C ASN A 266 -22.27 -6.74 -25.77
N VAL A 267 -21.86 -5.71 -25.05
CA VAL A 267 -22.27 -4.32 -25.28
C VAL A 267 -21.26 -3.71 -26.23
N ASP A 268 -21.72 -3.39 -27.42
CA ASP A 268 -20.94 -2.64 -28.39
C ASP A 268 -20.79 -1.20 -27.87
N VAL A 269 -19.62 -0.90 -27.29
CA VAL A 269 -19.28 0.40 -26.72
C VAL A 269 -18.94 1.42 -27.82
N SER A 270 -19.10 1.04 -29.10
CA SER A 270 -18.70 1.86 -30.26
C SER A 270 -19.61 3.05 -30.55
N GLN A 271 -20.72 3.26 -29.82
CA GLN A 271 -21.64 4.36 -30.04
C GLN A 271 -21.51 5.42 -28.94
N GLU A 272 -20.95 6.58 -29.27
CA GLU A 272 -21.09 7.94 -28.66
C GLU A 272 -21.43 8.05 -27.15
N LEU A 273 -20.83 7.18 -26.33
CA LEU A 273 -20.95 7.28 -24.87
C LEU A 273 -19.97 8.32 -24.35
N SER A 274 -20.39 9.14 -23.38
CA SER A 274 -19.46 10.04 -22.69
C SER A 274 -18.31 9.26 -22.08
N GLU A 275 -17.15 9.91 -21.93
CA GLU A 275 -15.97 9.29 -21.32
C GLU A 275 -16.25 8.69 -19.93
N GLU A 276 -17.10 9.36 -19.14
CA GLU A 276 -17.53 8.90 -17.81
C GLU A 276 -18.32 7.58 -17.87
N VAL A 277 -19.28 7.48 -18.80
CA VAL A 277 -20.08 6.26 -18.99
C VAL A 277 -19.21 5.14 -19.53
N SER A 278 -18.29 5.42 -20.44
CA SER A 278 -17.34 4.43 -20.97
C SER A 278 -16.42 3.90 -19.87
N ASN A 279 -15.93 4.75 -18.98
CA ASN A 279 -15.11 4.37 -17.84
C ASN A 279 -15.92 3.55 -16.82
N PHE A 280 -17.18 3.94 -16.54
CA PHE A 280 -18.07 3.16 -15.68
C PHE A 280 -18.30 1.76 -16.23
N ILE A 281 -18.58 1.63 -17.53
CA ILE A 281 -18.77 0.33 -18.21
C ILE A 281 -17.50 -0.53 -18.11
N LYS A 282 -16.31 0.04 -18.36
CA LYS A 282 -15.04 -0.67 -18.21
C LYS A 282 -14.85 -1.20 -16.78
N ILE A 283 -15.12 -0.37 -15.77
CA ILE A 283 -15.04 -0.77 -14.37
C ILE A 283 -16.04 -1.89 -14.07
N TRP A 284 -17.28 -1.77 -14.54
CA TRP A 284 -18.34 -2.74 -14.33
C TRP A 284 -18.03 -4.11 -14.92
N TYR A 285 -17.45 -4.14 -16.13
CA TYR A 285 -17.06 -5.37 -16.81
C TYR A 285 -15.65 -5.87 -16.43
N SER A 286 -14.90 -5.12 -15.64
CA SER A 286 -13.60 -5.61 -15.18
C SER A 286 -13.77 -6.81 -14.25
N SER A 287 -12.91 -7.81 -14.41
CA SER A 287 -12.73 -8.80 -13.35
C SER A 287 -12.16 -8.07 -12.12
N GLY A 288 -12.68 -8.38 -10.94
CA GLY A 288 -12.05 -7.89 -9.70
C GLY A 288 -10.56 -8.25 -9.76
N GLY A 289 -9.69 -7.23 -9.81
CA GLY A 289 -8.25 -7.46 -9.93
C GLY A 289 -7.72 -8.41 -8.85
N GLN A 290 -6.80 -9.29 -9.21
CA GLN A 290 -6.16 -10.27 -8.32
C GLN A 290 -4.64 -10.15 -8.36
N TYR A 291 -3.98 -10.72 -7.36
CA TYR A 291 -2.53 -10.83 -7.33
C TYR A 291 -2.10 -12.17 -7.92
N ILE A 292 -1.08 -12.13 -8.76
CA ILE A 292 -0.49 -13.29 -9.43
C ILE A 292 1.01 -13.30 -9.12
N ASN A 293 1.54 -14.47 -8.77
CA ASN A 293 2.97 -14.65 -8.58
C ASN A 293 3.65 -14.88 -9.96
N ALA A 294 4.63 -14.05 -10.30
CA ALA A 294 5.36 -14.16 -11.56
C ALA A 294 6.07 -15.52 -11.74
N ALA A 295 6.53 -16.13 -10.66
CA ALA A 295 7.18 -17.44 -10.69
C ALA A 295 6.26 -18.57 -11.22
N GLU A 296 4.93 -18.38 -11.19
CA GLU A 296 3.94 -19.35 -11.65
C GLU A 296 3.53 -19.17 -13.11
N LEU A 297 3.98 -18.09 -13.76
CA LEU A 297 3.48 -17.70 -15.11
C LEU A 297 4.08 -18.49 -16.25
N GLY A 298 5.23 -19.15 -16.06
CA GLY A 298 5.96 -19.76 -17.15
C GLY A 298 6.26 -18.73 -18.27
N ASP A 299 5.87 -19.06 -19.50
CA ASP A 299 6.06 -18.17 -20.67
C ASP A 299 4.89 -17.19 -20.90
N ASN A 300 3.81 -17.29 -20.11
CA ASN A 300 2.62 -16.45 -20.29
C ASN A 300 2.72 -15.10 -19.55
N VAL A 301 3.64 -14.24 -19.98
CA VAL A 301 3.89 -12.92 -19.40
C VAL A 301 2.71 -11.95 -19.59
N SER A 302 1.84 -12.17 -20.57
CA SER A 302 0.69 -11.29 -20.83
C SER A 302 -0.36 -11.31 -19.70
N SER A 303 -0.35 -12.30 -18.83
CA SER A 303 -1.28 -12.42 -17.70
C SER A 303 -1.06 -11.39 -16.58
N VAL A 304 0.08 -10.70 -16.55
CA VAL A 304 0.36 -9.64 -15.54
C VAL A 304 -0.19 -8.27 -15.94
N ARG A 305 -0.71 -8.13 -17.16
CA ARG A 305 -1.24 -6.86 -17.66
C ARG A 305 -2.38 -6.32 -16.78
N HIS A 306 -2.35 -5.02 -16.54
CA HIS A 306 -3.43 -4.30 -15.88
C HIS A 306 -4.25 -3.52 -16.92
N GLU A 307 -5.27 -4.16 -17.50
CA GLU A 307 -6.02 -3.59 -18.63
C GLU A 307 -6.75 -2.29 -18.29
N LEU A 308 -7.30 -2.17 -17.07
CA LEU A 308 -7.97 -0.92 -16.64
C LEU A 308 -7.05 0.30 -16.63
N MET A 309 -5.77 0.12 -16.35
CA MET A 309 -4.77 1.19 -16.33
C MET A 309 -3.98 1.27 -17.63
N ASP A 310 -4.24 0.36 -18.57
CA ASP A 310 -3.49 0.20 -19.82
C ASP A 310 -1.97 0.07 -19.58
N MET A 311 -1.58 -0.75 -18.61
CA MET A 311 -0.19 -1.00 -18.24
C MET A 311 0.21 -2.44 -18.48
N ASP A 312 1.38 -2.67 -19.09
CA ASP A 312 1.92 -4.01 -19.35
C ASP A 312 2.11 -4.83 -18.08
N ALA A 313 2.47 -4.15 -16.99
CA ALA A 313 2.66 -4.73 -15.68
C ALA A 313 2.36 -3.69 -14.59
N TYR A 314 1.81 -4.14 -13.47
CA TYR A 314 1.57 -3.30 -12.32
C TYR A 314 1.73 -4.10 -11.02
N VAL A 315 2.41 -3.53 -10.04
CA VAL A 315 2.53 -4.11 -8.71
C VAL A 315 2.01 -3.13 -7.67
N HIS A 316 1.73 -3.62 -6.48
CA HIS A 316 1.60 -2.79 -5.29
C HIS A 316 2.86 -2.95 -4.44
N ILE A 317 3.53 -1.84 -4.13
CA ILE A 317 4.75 -1.79 -3.30
C ILE A 317 4.80 -0.53 -2.42
N THR A 318 3.88 0.40 -2.64
CA THR A 318 3.91 1.75 -2.04
C THR A 318 3.18 1.87 -0.69
N SER A 319 2.65 0.76 -0.14
CA SER A 319 1.92 0.81 1.14
C SER A 319 2.23 -0.41 2.03
N PRO A 320 3.50 -0.66 2.38
CA PRO A 320 3.91 -1.87 3.11
C PRO A 320 3.49 -1.88 4.58
N ILE A 321 3.15 -0.74 5.16
CA ILE A 321 2.61 -0.66 6.53
C ILE A 321 1.22 -1.29 6.60
N ARG A 322 0.43 -1.18 5.54
CA ARG A 322 -1.00 -1.54 5.54
C ARG A 322 -1.40 -2.64 4.57
N ARG A 323 -0.52 -3.14 3.68
CA ARG A 323 -0.81 -4.25 2.77
C ARG A 323 0.35 -5.25 2.73
N LEU A 324 0.06 -6.51 2.99
CA LEU A 324 1.04 -7.59 2.96
C LEU A 324 1.71 -7.75 1.59
N VAL A 325 0.95 -7.62 0.49
CA VAL A 325 1.50 -7.74 -0.87
C VAL A 325 2.56 -6.69 -1.15
N ASP A 326 2.38 -5.47 -0.67
CA ASP A 326 3.37 -4.39 -0.79
C ASP A 326 4.65 -4.74 -0.03
N LEU A 327 4.52 -5.27 1.19
CA LEU A 327 5.67 -5.74 1.97
C LEU A 327 6.38 -6.91 1.27
N LEU A 328 5.63 -7.87 0.73
CA LEU A 328 6.22 -9.00 -0.01
C LEU A 328 6.95 -8.52 -1.27
N ASN A 329 6.37 -7.61 -2.04
CA ASN A 329 7.03 -7.02 -3.19
C ASN A 329 8.27 -6.21 -2.79
N MET A 330 8.23 -5.48 -1.68
CA MET A 330 9.38 -4.75 -1.15
C MET A 330 10.53 -5.70 -0.77
N ILE A 331 10.24 -6.81 -0.09
CA ILE A 331 11.23 -7.86 0.24
C ILE A 331 11.88 -8.38 -1.06
N LYS A 332 11.07 -8.82 -2.01
CA LYS A 332 11.56 -9.38 -3.27
C LYS A 332 12.35 -8.36 -4.07
N PHE A 333 11.85 -7.13 -4.16
CA PHE A 333 12.50 -6.04 -4.89
C PHE A 333 13.90 -5.72 -4.31
N GLN A 334 14.02 -5.63 -3.00
CA GLN A 334 15.30 -5.42 -2.34
C GLN A 334 16.26 -6.60 -2.59
N GLN A 335 15.78 -7.83 -2.49
CA GLN A 335 16.57 -9.03 -2.74
C GLN A 335 17.19 -9.06 -4.14
N ILE A 336 16.38 -8.85 -5.18
CA ILE A 336 16.85 -8.97 -6.57
C ILE A 336 17.69 -7.79 -7.05
N ASN A 337 17.58 -6.64 -6.39
CA ASN A 337 18.35 -5.44 -6.72
C ASN A 337 19.56 -5.24 -5.78
N GLY A 338 19.79 -6.14 -4.82
CA GLY A 338 20.91 -6.03 -3.88
C GLY A 338 20.82 -4.79 -2.98
N LEU A 339 19.60 -4.41 -2.59
CA LEU A 339 19.36 -3.25 -1.72
C LEU A 339 19.44 -3.69 -0.23
N GLY A 340 20.58 -4.16 0.19
CA GLY A 340 20.82 -4.67 1.54
C GLY A 340 20.74 -6.19 1.65
N THR A 341 21.20 -6.69 2.79
CA THR A 341 21.21 -8.12 3.10
C THR A 341 19.97 -8.49 3.91
N LEU A 342 19.15 -9.37 3.38
CA LEU A 342 17.96 -9.89 4.06
C LEU A 342 18.31 -11.13 4.87
N SER A 343 17.73 -11.29 6.07
CA SER A 343 17.91 -12.50 6.88
C SER A 343 17.23 -13.72 6.23
N GLU A 344 17.69 -14.91 6.60
CA GLU A 344 17.04 -16.18 6.20
C GLU A 344 15.55 -16.19 6.56
N ARG A 345 15.19 -15.69 7.73
CA ARG A 345 13.80 -15.63 8.19
C ARG A 345 12.93 -14.69 7.33
N CYS A 346 13.49 -13.60 6.86
CA CYS A 346 12.82 -12.72 5.90
C CYS A 346 12.51 -13.47 4.59
N VAL A 347 13.49 -14.21 4.09
CA VAL A 347 13.34 -15.01 2.86
C VAL A 347 12.32 -16.14 3.07
N GLU A 348 12.38 -16.86 4.19
CA GLU A 348 11.40 -17.90 4.56
C GLU A 348 9.98 -17.33 4.67
N PHE A 349 9.84 -16.14 5.26
CA PHE A 349 8.56 -15.44 5.32
C PHE A 349 8.00 -15.14 3.92
N TYR A 350 8.83 -14.63 3.01
CA TYR A 350 8.43 -14.42 1.62
C TYR A 350 7.99 -15.72 0.95
N MET A 351 8.81 -16.79 1.03
CA MET A 351 8.51 -18.09 0.44
C MET A 351 7.20 -18.67 0.96
N LYS A 352 6.97 -18.59 2.28
CA LYS A 352 5.73 -19.03 2.92
C LYS A 352 4.51 -18.31 2.33
N TRP A 353 4.57 -16.99 2.19
CA TRP A 353 3.41 -16.20 1.76
C TRP A 353 3.15 -16.22 0.26
N THR A 354 4.10 -16.68 -0.54
CA THR A 354 3.99 -16.76 -2.00
C THR A 354 3.66 -18.14 -2.54
N THR A 355 3.32 -19.11 -1.67
CA THR A 355 2.75 -20.39 -2.09
C THR A 355 1.36 -20.20 -2.70
N VAL A 356 0.92 -21.13 -3.56
CA VAL A 356 -0.39 -21.10 -4.22
C VAL A 356 -1.54 -20.89 -3.23
N ASP A 357 -1.57 -21.68 -2.15
CA ASP A 357 -2.63 -21.62 -1.13
C ASP A 357 -2.67 -20.25 -0.43
N ASN A 358 -1.50 -19.70 -0.09
CA ASN A 358 -1.42 -18.40 0.56
C ASN A 358 -1.73 -17.24 -0.41
N MET A 359 -1.41 -17.37 -1.69
CA MET A 359 -1.83 -16.40 -2.71
C MET A 359 -3.34 -16.40 -2.91
N GLU A 360 -3.99 -17.56 -2.89
CA GLU A 360 -5.45 -17.66 -2.91
C GLU A 360 -6.08 -17.05 -1.65
N TYR A 361 -5.48 -17.33 -0.48
CA TYR A 361 -5.90 -16.71 0.79
C TYR A 361 -5.78 -15.18 0.76
N ILE A 362 -4.66 -14.63 0.25
CA ILE A 362 -4.46 -13.17 0.08
C ILE A 362 -5.56 -12.61 -0.83
N ASN A 363 -5.77 -13.20 -2.00
CA ASN A 363 -6.76 -12.73 -2.97
C ASN A 363 -8.19 -12.75 -2.41
N THR A 364 -8.55 -13.81 -1.72
CA THR A 364 -9.87 -13.97 -1.10
C THR A 364 -10.06 -12.99 0.05
N SER A 365 -9.06 -12.84 0.93
CA SER A 365 -9.09 -11.88 2.03
C SER A 365 -9.17 -10.43 1.53
N MET A 366 -8.42 -10.05 0.50
CA MET A 366 -8.46 -8.70 -0.07
C MET A 366 -9.82 -8.37 -0.70
N ARG A 367 -10.49 -9.35 -1.34
CA ARG A 367 -11.88 -9.18 -1.82
C ARG A 367 -12.85 -9.00 -0.66
N SER A 368 -12.73 -9.83 0.37
CA SER A 368 -13.57 -9.78 1.57
C SER A 368 -13.40 -8.46 2.33
N ILE A 369 -12.16 -7.98 2.50
CA ILE A 369 -11.85 -6.69 3.15
C ILE A 369 -12.55 -5.55 2.41
N ARG A 370 -12.39 -5.45 1.09
CA ARG A 370 -13.05 -4.39 0.30
C ARG A 370 -14.57 -4.43 0.45
N LYS A 371 -15.16 -5.63 0.41
CA LYS A 371 -16.60 -5.80 0.57
C LYS A 371 -17.08 -5.36 1.96
N VAL A 372 -16.39 -5.78 3.02
CA VAL A 372 -16.74 -5.38 4.40
C VAL A 372 -16.60 -3.88 4.60
N GLN A 373 -15.51 -3.26 4.12
CA GLN A 373 -15.32 -1.82 4.22
C GLN A 373 -16.45 -1.05 3.52
N SER A 374 -16.80 -1.47 2.30
CA SER A 374 -17.88 -0.86 1.52
C SER A 374 -19.23 -1.02 2.22
N ASP A 375 -19.56 -2.24 2.68
CA ASP A 375 -20.85 -2.54 3.32
C ASP A 375 -21.00 -1.78 4.65
N CYS A 376 -19.93 -1.73 5.47
CA CYS A 376 -19.96 -1.02 6.75
C CYS A 376 -20.01 0.51 6.56
N SER A 377 -19.29 1.07 5.60
CA SER A 377 -19.34 2.51 5.30
C SER A 377 -20.70 2.92 4.74
N MET A 378 -21.30 2.08 3.91
CA MET A 378 -22.65 2.32 3.39
C MET A 378 -23.69 2.28 4.52
N LEU A 379 -23.61 1.29 5.42
CA LEU A 379 -24.51 1.20 6.57
C LEU A 379 -24.37 2.41 7.49
N GLU A 380 -23.15 2.84 7.79
CA GLU A 380 -22.90 4.05 8.58
C GLU A 380 -23.53 5.28 7.91
N LEU A 381 -23.35 5.44 6.60
CA LEU A 381 -23.95 6.54 5.85
C LEU A 381 -25.48 6.54 5.96
N TYR A 382 -26.12 5.39 5.79
CA TYR A 382 -27.58 5.28 5.87
C TYR A 382 -28.13 5.50 7.29
N THR A 383 -27.37 5.16 8.32
CA THR A 383 -27.81 5.36 9.71
C THR A 383 -27.58 6.76 10.22
N THR A 384 -26.57 7.47 9.71
CA THR A 384 -26.21 8.83 10.15
C THR A 384 -26.80 9.94 9.30
N ASN A 385 -27.11 9.67 8.02
CA ASN A 385 -27.63 10.64 7.06
C ASN A 385 -29.05 10.27 6.56
N LYS A 386 -30.07 10.85 7.21
CA LYS A 386 -31.48 10.60 6.87
C LYS A 386 -31.86 11.00 5.45
N GLU A 387 -31.27 12.08 4.92
CA GLU A 387 -31.58 12.54 3.55
C GLU A 387 -31.15 11.52 2.48
N VAL A 388 -30.01 10.84 2.69
CA VAL A 388 -29.55 9.78 1.78
C VAL A 388 -30.50 8.59 1.84
N THR A 389 -30.99 8.26 3.03
CA THR A 389 -31.95 7.17 3.22
C THR A 389 -33.27 7.46 2.50
N GLU A 390 -33.81 8.66 2.67
CA GLU A 390 -35.08 9.07 2.04
C GLU A 390 -34.97 9.10 0.49
N LYS A 391 -33.86 9.61 -0.06
CA LYS A 391 -33.62 9.62 -1.52
C LYS A 391 -33.42 8.21 -2.12
N ALA A 392 -32.96 7.25 -1.37
CA ALA A 392 -32.76 5.88 -1.87
C ALA A 392 -34.08 5.08 -1.99
N TYR A 393 -35.16 5.55 -1.32
CA TYR A 393 -36.48 4.91 -1.33
C TYR A 393 -37.55 5.73 -2.10
N SER A 394 -37.21 6.89 -2.65
CA SER A 394 -38.05 7.70 -3.53
C SER A 394 -37.69 7.48 -5.00
#